data_f2b7caf5052da78c6a386ff71c802ce1
#
_entry.id   f2b7caf5052da78c6a386ff71c802ce1
#
_cell.length_a   1.000
_cell.length_b   1.000
_cell.length_c   1.000
_cell.angle_alpha   90.00
_cell.angle_beta   90.00
_cell.angle_gamma   90.00
#
_symmetry.space_group_name_H-M   'P 1'
#
loop_
_entity.id
_entity.type
_entity.pdbx_description
1 polymer ?
#
loop_
_entity_poly.entity_id
_entity_poly.type
_entity_poly.pdbx_seq_one_letter_code
_entity_poly.pdbx_strand_id
1 'polypeptide(L)'
;MKKSALTTTISILLIVACLFALAAAGFGVKDGLAIKQYKEDDAKAADVVGELEKAIQALKENEAAYNEGVGTYAKGLSDYAAGQQAYNEGKATLAQGYKDYNDGKATLEQGYKDYEAGKKALEEGRLKIAEGQKMIDENTDAYNEGKALLSKIEPLMPLLNTYVKFRDGSIAKLPGFDSAQAWFVGKVAPLAERMGLTIPADVTDFPAYIQRMVAEGQAMLKQYEDGLKELEAGKAELAAGEQQLAEAEKQLAQGEKDLAEGKKALENGENELAAGAKELADGAAQLAAGKNDLEAFENG
;
A
#
# COMPACT_ATOMS: atom_id res chain seq x y z
N MET A 1 44.44 25.30 -26.95
CA MET A 1 44.57 26.68 -26.54
C MET A 1 44.93 27.51 -27.78
N LYS A 2 43.97 27.98 -28.56
CA LYS A 2 44.21 28.99 -29.62
C LYS A 2 44.32 30.34 -28.91
N LYS A 3 45.50 30.94 -28.87
CA LYS A 3 45.60 32.37 -28.53
C LYS A 3 44.76 33.10 -29.56
N SER A 4 43.80 33.87 -29.08
CA SER A 4 42.79 34.51 -29.91
C SER A 4 43.46 35.32 -31.00
N ALA A 5 42.88 35.30 -32.20
CA ALA A 5 43.29 36.16 -33.31
C ALA A 5 43.41 37.62 -32.88
N LEU A 6 42.57 38.02 -31.90
CA LEU A 6 42.53 39.35 -31.25
C LEU A 6 43.89 39.76 -30.63
N THR A 7 44.57 38.85 -29.88
CA THR A 7 45.87 39.13 -29.27
C THR A 7 46.96 39.33 -30.35
N THR A 8 46.84 38.62 -31.46
CA THR A 8 47.75 38.72 -32.57
C THR A 8 47.53 40.07 -33.34
N THR A 9 46.27 40.47 -33.53
CA THR A 9 45.91 41.72 -34.19
C THR A 9 46.34 42.97 -33.40
N ILE A 10 46.13 42.96 -32.06
CA ILE A 10 46.58 44.04 -31.16
C ILE A 10 48.12 44.16 -31.18
N SER A 11 48.85 43.04 -31.19
CA SER A 11 50.31 43.08 -31.27
C SER A 11 50.82 43.66 -32.58
N ILE A 12 50.16 43.35 -33.70
CA ILE A 12 50.55 43.89 -35.02
C ILE A 12 50.28 45.39 -35.10
N LEU A 13 49.11 45.88 -34.60
CA LEU A 13 48.76 47.32 -34.56
C LEU A 13 49.74 48.13 -33.69
N LEU A 14 50.12 47.56 -32.52
CA LEU A 14 51.13 48.21 -31.65
C LEU A 14 52.49 48.29 -32.31
N ILE A 15 52.94 47.28 -33.06
CA ILE A 15 54.20 47.30 -33.81
C ILE A 15 54.14 48.30 -34.93
N VAL A 16 53.06 48.44 -35.68
CA VAL A 16 52.83 49.40 -36.73
C VAL A 16 52.85 50.82 -36.16
N ALA A 17 52.18 51.08 -35.04
CA ALA A 17 52.21 52.41 -34.37
C ALA A 17 53.62 52.81 -33.89
N CYS A 18 54.40 51.87 -33.35
CA CYS A 18 55.80 52.08 -32.95
C CYS A 18 56.70 52.37 -34.14
N LEU A 19 56.47 51.69 -35.28
CA LEU A 19 57.24 51.94 -36.50
C LEU A 19 56.94 53.33 -37.12
N PHE A 20 55.67 53.79 -37.06
CA PHE A 20 55.30 55.15 -37.50
C PHE A 20 55.89 56.19 -36.57
N ALA A 21 55.94 56.06 -35.29
CA ALA A 21 56.55 56.97 -34.32
C ALA A 21 58.08 57.09 -34.51
N LEU A 22 58.72 55.92 -34.82
CA LEU A 22 60.20 55.92 -35.15
C LEU A 22 60.51 56.55 -36.48
N ALA A 23 59.66 56.43 -37.50
CA ALA A 23 59.81 57.07 -38.78
C ALA A 23 59.68 58.60 -38.69
N ALA A 24 58.76 59.10 -37.85
CA ALA A 24 58.59 60.52 -37.58
C ALA A 24 59.77 61.14 -36.82
N ALA A 25 60.49 60.42 -36.00
CA ALA A 25 61.68 60.88 -35.25
C ALA A 25 62.99 60.91 -36.06
N GLY A 26 63.00 60.27 -37.25
CA GLY A 26 64.24 60.05 -38.04
C GLY A 26 64.59 61.10 -39.08
N PHE A 27 63.80 62.18 -39.34
CA PHE A 27 64.09 63.21 -40.32
C PHE A 27 64.57 64.52 -39.67
N GLY A 28 65.86 64.61 -39.61
CA GLY A 28 66.58 65.77 -39.11
C GLY A 28 66.45 67.00 -39.97
N VAL A 29 66.36 68.07 -39.31
CA VAL A 29 66.40 69.52 -39.59
C VAL A 29 67.09 69.91 -40.85
N LYS A 30 66.41 70.55 -41.81
CA LYS A 30 66.82 71.70 -42.61
C LYS A 30 65.61 72.52 -43.10
N ASP A 31 65.71 73.80 -42.78
CA ASP A 31 64.97 74.96 -43.30
C ASP A 31 63.54 75.22 -42.74
N GLY A 32 63.25 76.51 -42.50
CA GLY A 32 62.02 77.08 -41.89
C GLY A 32 60.67 76.71 -42.54
N LEU A 33 60.65 76.15 -43.74
CA LEU A 33 59.46 75.52 -44.36
C LEU A 33 59.18 74.17 -43.75
N ALA A 34 60.15 73.44 -43.23
CA ALA A 34 60.04 72.13 -42.57
C ALA A 34 59.25 72.24 -41.24
N ILE A 35 59.35 73.35 -40.50
CA ILE A 35 58.66 73.55 -39.22
C ILE A 35 57.13 73.56 -39.38
N LYS A 36 56.63 74.15 -40.47
CA LYS A 36 55.18 74.15 -40.73
C LYS A 36 54.66 72.76 -41.13
N GLN A 37 55.43 72.05 -41.92
CA GLN A 37 55.15 70.71 -42.36
C GLN A 37 55.27 69.69 -41.19
N TYR A 38 56.29 69.92 -40.32
CA TYR A 38 56.40 69.10 -39.07
C TYR A 38 55.22 69.31 -38.10
N LYS A 39 54.69 70.55 -38.00
CA LYS A 39 53.48 70.78 -37.16
C LYS A 39 52.22 70.20 -37.77
N GLU A 40 52.06 70.14 -39.05
CA GLU A 40 50.92 69.48 -39.74
C GLU A 40 51.06 67.94 -39.68
N ASP A 41 52.26 67.39 -39.80
CA ASP A 41 52.51 65.99 -39.69
C ASP A 41 52.42 65.49 -38.23
N ASP A 42 52.81 66.32 -37.26
CA ASP A 42 52.64 66.06 -35.82
C ASP A 42 51.13 66.04 -35.41
N ALA A 43 50.36 67.04 -36.00
CA ALA A 43 48.91 67.04 -35.80
C ALA A 43 48.20 65.83 -36.42
N LYS A 44 48.63 65.39 -37.63
CA LYS A 44 48.09 64.13 -38.22
C LYS A 44 48.51 62.90 -37.46
N ALA A 45 49.74 62.88 -36.93
CA ALA A 45 50.17 61.76 -36.08
C ALA A 45 49.38 61.72 -34.78
N ALA A 46 49.05 62.86 -34.16
CA ALA A 46 48.20 62.91 -32.97
C ALA A 46 46.77 62.46 -33.27
N ASP A 47 46.22 62.81 -34.45
CA ASP A 47 44.86 62.27 -34.85
C ASP A 47 44.87 60.79 -35.06
N VAL A 48 45.90 60.22 -35.70
CA VAL A 48 46.04 58.77 -35.89
C VAL A 48 46.20 58.05 -34.55
N VAL A 49 46.94 58.61 -33.61
CA VAL A 49 47.05 58.01 -32.24
C VAL A 49 45.72 58.07 -31.52
N GLY A 50 44.96 59.15 -31.62
CA GLY A 50 43.64 59.29 -31.05
C GLY A 50 42.60 58.23 -31.58
N GLU A 51 42.66 58.01 -32.92
CA GLU A 51 41.81 56.97 -33.55
C GLU A 51 42.25 55.57 -33.15
N LEU A 52 43.57 55.34 -32.99
CA LEU A 52 44.07 54.04 -32.50
C LEU A 52 43.68 53.77 -31.06
N GLU A 53 43.72 54.75 -30.18
CA GLU A 53 43.25 54.64 -28.78
C GLU A 53 41.77 54.31 -28.71
N LYS A 54 40.94 54.99 -29.55
CA LYS A 54 39.50 54.63 -29.64
C LYS A 54 39.28 53.17 -30.11
N ALA A 55 40.06 52.78 -31.15
CA ALA A 55 39.96 51.42 -31.64
C ALA A 55 40.41 50.38 -30.61
N ILE A 56 41.45 50.63 -29.83
CA ILE A 56 41.90 49.77 -28.70
C ILE A 56 40.84 49.72 -27.61
N GLN A 57 40.19 50.81 -27.28
CA GLN A 57 39.13 50.85 -26.29
C GLN A 57 37.90 50.04 -26.74
N ALA A 58 37.48 50.22 -28.01
CA ALA A 58 36.40 49.44 -28.61
C ALA A 58 36.71 47.95 -28.63
N LEU A 59 37.95 47.54 -28.89
CA LEU A 59 38.37 46.13 -28.83
C LEU A 59 38.30 45.55 -27.41
N LYS A 60 38.69 46.35 -26.41
CA LYS A 60 38.58 45.90 -24.99
C LYS A 60 37.14 45.73 -24.56
N GLU A 61 36.25 46.67 -24.97
CA GLU A 61 34.82 46.56 -24.67
C GLU A 61 34.19 45.37 -25.36
N ASN A 62 34.55 45.08 -26.60
CA ASN A 62 34.11 43.90 -27.34
C ASN A 62 34.61 42.60 -26.69
N GLU A 63 35.89 42.54 -26.26
CA GLU A 63 36.43 41.37 -25.54
C GLU A 63 35.68 41.13 -24.23
N ALA A 64 35.36 42.17 -23.48
CA ALA A 64 34.60 42.04 -22.24
C ALA A 64 33.18 41.52 -22.51
N ALA A 65 32.49 42.03 -23.53
CA ALA A 65 31.16 41.60 -23.94
C ALA A 65 31.16 40.14 -24.41
N TYR A 66 32.17 39.72 -25.16
CA TYR A 66 32.32 38.31 -25.58
C TYR A 66 32.51 37.37 -24.38
N ASN A 67 33.39 37.75 -23.44
CA ASN A 67 33.64 36.93 -22.26
C ASN A 67 32.41 36.82 -21.37
N GLU A 68 31.60 37.89 -21.24
CA GLU A 68 30.32 37.86 -20.53
C GLU A 68 29.31 36.93 -21.23
N GLY A 69 29.23 37.00 -22.57
CA GLY A 69 28.41 36.13 -23.39
C GLY A 69 28.77 34.67 -23.23
N VAL A 70 30.08 34.32 -23.25
CA VAL A 70 30.57 32.94 -22.99
C VAL A 70 30.19 32.47 -21.59
N GLY A 71 30.34 33.34 -20.59
CA GLY A 71 29.94 33.01 -19.20
C GLY A 71 28.42 32.73 -19.07
N THR A 72 27.61 33.57 -19.70
CA THR A 72 26.15 33.43 -19.73
C THR A 72 25.73 32.11 -20.43
N TYR A 73 26.34 31.79 -21.57
CA TYR A 73 26.09 30.58 -22.32
C TYR A 73 26.49 29.34 -21.52
N ALA A 74 27.65 29.33 -20.86
CA ALA A 74 28.12 28.23 -20.03
C ALA A 74 27.20 27.99 -18.85
N LYS A 75 26.68 29.05 -18.21
CA LYS A 75 25.68 28.95 -17.15
C LYS A 75 24.38 28.37 -17.70
N GLY A 76 23.89 28.83 -18.83
CA GLY A 76 22.69 28.32 -19.47
C GLY A 76 22.79 26.81 -19.80
N LEU A 77 23.96 26.31 -20.23
CA LEU A 77 24.22 24.90 -20.44
C LEU A 77 24.11 24.10 -19.15
N SER A 78 24.66 24.63 -18.06
CA SER A 78 24.57 23.99 -16.73
C SER A 78 23.13 23.92 -16.23
N ASP A 79 22.39 25.02 -16.34
CA ASP A 79 20.99 25.12 -15.93
C ASP A 79 20.11 24.18 -16.77
N TYR A 80 20.35 24.12 -18.08
CA TYR A 80 19.65 23.17 -18.97
C TYR A 80 19.91 21.70 -18.60
N ALA A 81 21.17 21.34 -18.32
CA ALA A 81 21.54 19.99 -17.91
C ALA A 81 20.85 19.59 -16.56
N ALA A 82 20.82 20.51 -15.59
CA ALA A 82 20.12 20.32 -14.33
C ALA A 82 18.61 20.16 -14.53
N GLY A 83 18.00 20.97 -15.37
CA GLY A 83 16.58 20.85 -15.75
C GLY A 83 16.28 19.52 -16.42
N GLN A 84 17.15 19.05 -17.31
CA GLN A 84 16.99 17.75 -17.98
C GLN A 84 17.07 16.58 -16.99
N GLN A 85 17.96 16.67 -16.01
CA GLN A 85 18.05 15.68 -14.94
C GLN A 85 16.78 15.68 -14.10
N ALA A 86 16.32 16.83 -13.63
CA ALA A 86 15.09 16.96 -12.83
C ALA A 86 13.85 16.43 -13.59
N TYR A 87 13.76 16.70 -14.89
CA TYR A 87 12.70 16.17 -15.74
C TYR A 87 12.73 14.64 -15.81
N ASN A 88 13.91 14.03 -15.98
CA ASN A 88 14.05 12.56 -16.01
C ASN A 88 13.74 11.93 -14.66
N GLU A 89 14.12 12.55 -13.55
CA GLU A 89 13.77 12.10 -12.18
C GLU A 89 12.27 12.20 -11.95
N GLY A 90 11.63 13.30 -12.35
CA GLY A 90 10.18 13.45 -12.29
C GLY A 90 9.44 12.39 -13.10
N LYS A 91 9.94 12.07 -14.28
CA LYS A 91 9.40 11.01 -15.14
C LYS A 91 9.50 9.61 -14.50
N ALA A 92 10.61 9.33 -13.83
CA ALA A 92 10.79 8.07 -13.09
C ALA A 92 9.85 8.00 -11.88
N THR A 93 9.70 9.09 -11.15
CA THR A 93 8.76 9.21 -10.01
C THR A 93 7.31 8.98 -10.45
N LEU A 94 6.90 9.58 -11.56
CA LEU A 94 5.56 9.40 -12.12
C LEU A 94 5.33 7.95 -12.55
N ALA A 95 6.31 7.31 -13.18
CA ALA A 95 6.22 5.90 -13.58
C ALA A 95 6.07 4.96 -12.37
N GLN A 96 6.80 5.24 -11.28
CA GLN A 96 6.62 4.49 -10.02
C GLN A 96 5.23 4.75 -9.43
N GLY A 97 4.76 5.97 -9.40
CA GLY A 97 3.42 6.32 -8.94
C GLY A 97 2.30 5.58 -9.69
N TYR A 98 2.42 5.42 -11.01
CA TYR A 98 1.48 4.61 -11.79
C TYR A 98 1.51 3.14 -11.42
N LYS A 99 2.70 2.59 -11.14
CA LYS A 99 2.82 1.22 -10.68
C LYS A 99 2.13 1.04 -9.34
N ASP A 100 2.42 1.91 -8.37
CA ASP A 100 1.83 1.85 -7.03
C ASP A 100 0.30 2.00 -7.08
N TYR A 101 -0.21 2.87 -7.94
CA TYR A 101 -1.64 3.03 -8.19
C TYR A 101 -2.29 1.75 -8.74
N ASN A 102 -1.67 1.08 -9.72
CA ASN A 102 -2.17 -0.15 -10.29
C ASN A 102 -2.11 -1.32 -9.30
N ASP A 103 -1.06 -1.41 -8.49
CA ASP A 103 -0.92 -2.41 -7.43
C ASP A 103 -1.99 -2.17 -6.34
N GLY A 104 -2.24 -0.93 -5.96
CA GLY A 104 -3.32 -0.54 -5.05
C GLY A 104 -4.70 -0.91 -5.60
N LYS A 105 -4.95 -0.67 -6.88
CA LYS A 105 -6.20 -1.06 -7.56
C LYS A 105 -6.41 -2.57 -7.55
N ALA A 106 -5.37 -3.35 -7.83
CA ALA A 106 -5.44 -4.81 -7.78
C ALA A 106 -5.71 -5.33 -6.36
N THR A 107 -5.09 -4.72 -5.35
CA THR A 107 -5.32 -5.03 -3.94
C THR A 107 -6.77 -4.74 -3.54
N LEU A 108 -7.31 -3.60 -3.95
CA LEU A 108 -8.71 -3.25 -3.68
C LEU A 108 -9.68 -4.23 -4.36
N GLU A 109 -9.42 -4.60 -5.59
CA GLU A 109 -10.24 -5.59 -6.32
C GLU A 109 -10.24 -6.97 -5.63
N GLN A 110 -9.07 -7.41 -5.13
CA GLN A 110 -8.99 -8.64 -4.34
C GLN A 110 -9.76 -8.50 -3.02
N GLY A 111 -9.62 -7.38 -2.34
CA GLY A 111 -10.37 -7.09 -1.11
C GLY A 111 -11.89 -7.17 -1.29
N TYR A 112 -12.41 -6.69 -2.42
CA TYR A 112 -13.84 -6.83 -2.74
C TYR A 112 -14.27 -8.28 -2.97
N LYS A 113 -13.43 -9.09 -3.63
CA LYS A 113 -13.70 -10.53 -3.81
C LYS A 113 -13.76 -11.25 -2.46
N ASP A 114 -12.80 -10.95 -1.57
CA ASP A 114 -12.74 -11.54 -0.24
C ASP A 114 -13.93 -11.09 0.63
N TYR A 115 -14.33 -9.82 0.52
CA TYR A 115 -15.53 -9.29 1.18
C TYR A 115 -16.82 -10.00 0.73
N GLU A 116 -17.03 -10.19 -0.57
CA GLU A 116 -18.20 -10.90 -1.08
C GLU A 116 -18.17 -12.40 -0.70
N ALA A 117 -17.00 -13.03 -0.68
CA ALA A 117 -16.86 -14.39 -0.18
C ALA A 117 -17.21 -14.49 1.31
N GLY A 118 -16.77 -13.53 2.11
CA GLY A 118 -17.10 -13.42 3.53
C GLY A 118 -18.61 -13.23 3.76
N LYS A 119 -19.26 -12.39 3.00
CA LYS A 119 -20.73 -12.22 3.03
C LYS A 119 -21.46 -13.53 2.79
N LYS A 120 -21.05 -14.28 1.77
CA LYS A 120 -21.66 -15.55 1.43
C LYS A 120 -21.46 -16.57 2.55
N ALA A 121 -20.25 -16.68 3.10
CA ALA A 121 -19.97 -17.57 4.23
C ALA A 121 -20.80 -17.20 5.47
N LEU A 122 -21.00 -15.92 5.73
CA LEU A 122 -21.84 -15.43 6.83
C LEU A 122 -23.32 -15.85 6.64
N GLU A 123 -23.84 -15.71 5.43
CA GLU A 123 -25.22 -16.13 5.12
C GLU A 123 -25.41 -17.65 5.28
N GLU A 124 -24.45 -18.44 4.80
CA GLU A 124 -24.45 -19.88 5.02
C GLU A 124 -24.36 -20.24 6.50
N GLY A 125 -23.57 -19.49 7.29
CA GLY A 125 -23.50 -19.61 8.75
C GLY A 125 -24.84 -19.31 9.42
N ARG A 126 -25.53 -18.23 9.01
CA ARG A 126 -26.87 -17.88 9.52
C ARG A 126 -27.89 -18.99 9.28
N LEU A 127 -27.88 -19.60 8.09
CA LEU A 127 -28.78 -20.70 7.78
C LEU A 127 -28.52 -21.90 8.69
N LYS A 128 -27.25 -22.30 8.90
CA LYS A 128 -26.89 -23.41 9.80
C LYS A 128 -27.33 -23.13 11.25
N ILE A 129 -27.15 -21.91 11.73
CA ILE A 129 -27.60 -21.47 13.07
C ILE A 129 -29.11 -21.58 13.18
N ALA A 130 -29.86 -21.13 12.16
CA ALA A 130 -31.31 -21.22 12.14
C ALA A 130 -31.81 -22.68 12.15
N GLU A 131 -31.16 -23.56 11.37
CA GLU A 131 -31.48 -25.01 11.39
C GLU A 131 -31.14 -25.64 12.74
N GLY A 132 -29.97 -25.31 13.32
CA GLY A 132 -29.58 -25.79 14.66
C GLY A 132 -30.56 -25.30 15.74
N GLN A 133 -30.97 -24.05 15.71
CA GLN A 133 -31.97 -23.52 16.65
C GLN A 133 -33.31 -24.25 16.52
N LYS A 134 -33.75 -24.50 15.30
CA LYS A 134 -35.00 -25.25 15.06
C LYS A 134 -34.93 -26.66 15.64
N MET A 135 -33.81 -27.38 15.44
CA MET A 135 -33.61 -28.71 16.00
C MET A 135 -33.63 -28.68 17.54
N ILE A 136 -33.02 -27.69 18.16
CA ILE A 136 -33.05 -27.52 19.62
C ILE A 136 -34.48 -27.24 20.09
N ASP A 137 -35.20 -26.34 19.43
CA ASP A 137 -36.58 -25.98 19.81
C ASP A 137 -37.52 -27.20 19.70
N GLU A 138 -37.41 -27.98 18.62
CA GLU A 138 -38.21 -29.21 18.42
C GLU A 138 -37.95 -30.29 19.45
N ASN A 139 -36.75 -30.34 20.05
CA ASN A 139 -36.36 -31.37 21.03
C ASN A 139 -36.43 -30.87 22.50
N THR A 140 -36.73 -29.61 22.73
CA THR A 140 -36.73 -28.97 24.06
C THR A 140 -37.72 -29.70 25.02
N ASP A 141 -38.91 -30.02 24.55
CA ASP A 141 -39.93 -30.66 25.37
C ASP A 141 -39.50 -32.07 25.75
N ALA A 142 -39.01 -32.85 24.78
CA ALA A 142 -38.48 -34.19 25.00
C ALA A 142 -37.28 -34.20 25.98
N TYR A 143 -36.40 -33.22 25.87
CA TYR A 143 -35.28 -33.00 26.80
C TYR A 143 -35.79 -32.76 28.23
N ASN A 144 -36.75 -31.84 28.41
CA ASN A 144 -37.31 -31.50 29.71
C ASN A 144 -38.04 -32.68 30.35
N GLU A 145 -38.83 -33.43 29.58
CA GLU A 145 -39.51 -34.65 30.04
C GLU A 145 -38.50 -35.72 30.41
N GLY A 146 -37.50 -35.99 29.59
CA GLY A 146 -36.42 -36.95 29.85
C GLY A 146 -35.64 -36.61 31.11
N LYS A 147 -35.30 -35.33 31.30
CA LYS A 147 -34.61 -34.84 32.50
C LYS A 147 -35.46 -35.00 33.76
N ALA A 148 -36.73 -34.68 33.68
CA ALA A 148 -37.68 -34.88 34.80
C ALA A 148 -37.85 -36.36 35.14
N LEU A 149 -37.88 -37.25 34.16
CA LEU A 149 -37.96 -38.70 34.34
C LEU A 149 -36.66 -39.24 34.97
N LEU A 150 -35.51 -38.91 34.44
CA LEU A 150 -34.23 -39.32 34.99
C LEU A 150 -34.02 -38.88 36.45
N SER A 151 -34.42 -37.64 36.79
CA SER A 151 -34.33 -37.14 38.17
C SER A 151 -35.12 -37.96 39.17
N LYS A 152 -36.19 -38.64 38.72
CA LYS A 152 -36.99 -39.57 39.56
C LYS A 152 -36.36 -40.96 39.66
N ILE A 153 -35.66 -41.41 38.62
CA ILE A 153 -35.10 -42.77 38.53
C ILE A 153 -33.70 -42.84 39.14
N GLU A 154 -32.86 -41.84 38.95
CA GLU A 154 -31.48 -41.81 39.45
C GLU A 154 -31.34 -42.16 40.96
N PRO A 155 -32.18 -41.65 41.86
CA PRO A 155 -32.12 -42.01 43.27
C PRO A 155 -32.39 -43.50 43.54
N LEU A 156 -33.03 -44.20 42.59
CA LEU A 156 -33.34 -45.60 42.71
C LEU A 156 -32.24 -46.52 42.18
N MET A 157 -31.31 -45.97 41.39
CA MET A 157 -30.22 -46.73 40.74
C MET A 157 -29.32 -47.49 41.75
N PRO A 158 -28.90 -46.94 42.90
CA PRO A 158 -28.12 -47.67 43.89
C PRO A 158 -28.84 -48.92 44.40
N LEU A 159 -30.17 -48.81 44.59
CA LEU A 159 -30.99 -49.93 45.02
C LEU A 159 -31.07 -51.00 43.94
N LEU A 160 -31.28 -50.57 42.70
CA LEU A 160 -31.33 -51.48 41.54
C LEU A 160 -29.99 -52.18 41.32
N ASN A 161 -28.90 -51.50 41.42
CA ASN A 161 -27.54 -52.02 41.27
C ASN A 161 -27.23 -53.04 42.41
N THR A 162 -27.70 -52.74 43.60
CA THR A 162 -27.57 -53.68 44.74
C THR A 162 -28.33 -54.93 44.48
N TYR A 163 -29.60 -54.86 44.03
CA TYR A 163 -30.41 -56.01 43.64
C TYR A 163 -29.72 -56.83 42.54
N VAL A 164 -29.18 -56.22 41.49
CA VAL A 164 -28.45 -56.91 40.41
C VAL A 164 -27.26 -57.71 40.96
N LYS A 165 -26.47 -57.11 41.85
CA LYS A 165 -25.33 -57.76 42.51
C LYS A 165 -25.78 -59.01 43.34
N PHE A 166 -26.88 -58.90 44.02
CA PHE A 166 -27.43 -60.02 44.77
C PHE A 166 -27.97 -61.09 43.83
N ARG A 167 -28.69 -60.69 42.77
CA ARG A 167 -29.23 -61.65 41.76
C ARG A 167 -28.13 -62.48 41.10
N ASP A 168 -27.04 -61.82 40.68
CA ASP A 168 -25.96 -62.41 39.89
C ASP A 168 -24.88 -63.09 40.78
N GLY A 169 -24.99 -62.93 42.09
CA GLY A 169 -24.08 -63.48 43.09
C GLY A 169 -24.48 -64.81 43.66
N SER A 170 -23.83 -65.23 44.76
CA SER A 170 -24.08 -66.49 45.46
C SER A 170 -25.52 -66.66 46.03
N ILE A 171 -26.21 -65.52 46.25
CA ILE A 171 -27.57 -65.46 46.78
C ILE A 171 -28.60 -65.97 45.76
N ALA A 172 -28.33 -65.80 44.46
CA ALA A 172 -29.20 -66.32 43.39
C ALA A 172 -29.40 -67.88 43.46
N LYS A 173 -28.50 -68.58 44.15
CA LYS A 173 -28.54 -70.01 44.30
C LYS A 173 -29.32 -70.52 45.58
N LEU A 174 -29.86 -69.59 46.36
CA LEU A 174 -30.61 -69.92 47.56
C LEU A 174 -32.03 -70.40 47.23
N PRO A 175 -32.56 -71.41 47.91
CA PRO A 175 -33.94 -71.83 47.74
C PRO A 175 -34.89 -70.66 48.00
N GLY A 176 -35.85 -70.42 47.08
CA GLY A 176 -36.83 -69.37 47.19
C GLY A 176 -36.39 -67.99 46.60
N PHE A 177 -35.20 -67.88 46.00
CA PHE A 177 -34.73 -66.67 45.38
C PHE A 177 -35.62 -66.21 44.21
N ASP A 178 -36.08 -67.16 43.39
CA ASP A 178 -37.01 -66.89 42.27
C ASP A 178 -38.33 -66.27 42.77
N SER A 179 -38.84 -66.71 43.93
CA SER A 179 -40.04 -66.15 44.56
C SER A 179 -39.78 -64.69 45.05
N ALA A 180 -38.60 -64.45 45.63
CA ALA A 180 -38.20 -63.14 46.08
C ALA A 180 -37.99 -62.19 44.88
N GLN A 181 -37.43 -62.68 43.78
CA GLN A 181 -37.29 -61.95 42.53
C GLN A 181 -38.65 -61.57 41.92
N ALA A 182 -39.56 -62.54 41.83
CA ALA A 182 -40.93 -62.30 41.35
C ALA A 182 -41.69 -61.27 42.23
N TRP A 183 -41.49 -61.35 43.54
CA TRP A 183 -42.05 -60.37 44.46
C TRP A 183 -41.46 -58.99 44.27
N PHE A 184 -40.14 -58.86 44.12
CA PHE A 184 -39.44 -57.60 43.89
C PHE A 184 -39.90 -56.92 42.58
N VAL A 185 -39.90 -57.66 41.48
CA VAL A 185 -40.39 -57.17 40.20
C VAL A 185 -41.86 -56.77 40.28
N GLY A 186 -42.69 -57.56 40.93
CA GLY A 186 -44.11 -57.27 41.14
C GLY A 186 -44.39 -56.04 42.01
N LYS A 187 -43.42 -55.55 42.80
CA LYS A 187 -43.53 -54.33 43.59
C LYS A 187 -42.90 -53.14 42.89
N VAL A 188 -41.82 -53.36 42.17
CA VAL A 188 -41.06 -52.27 41.49
C VAL A 188 -41.70 -51.89 40.16
N ALA A 189 -42.23 -52.81 39.38
CA ALA A 189 -42.86 -52.55 38.10
C ALA A 189 -44.07 -51.58 38.24
N PRO A 190 -45.02 -51.76 39.14
CA PRO A 190 -46.08 -50.75 39.30
C PRO A 190 -45.61 -49.42 39.82
N LEU A 191 -44.48 -49.38 40.55
CA LEU A 191 -43.88 -48.09 40.97
C LEU A 191 -43.22 -47.36 39.76
N ALA A 192 -42.58 -48.13 38.92
CA ALA A 192 -41.99 -47.55 37.67
C ALA A 192 -43.07 -46.98 36.74
N GLU A 193 -44.19 -47.70 36.57
CA GLU A 193 -45.33 -47.17 35.79
C GLU A 193 -45.94 -45.94 36.42
N ARG A 194 -46.02 -45.85 37.74
CA ARG A 194 -46.47 -44.64 38.46
C ARG A 194 -45.50 -43.46 38.27
N MET A 195 -44.27 -43.74 37.96
CA MET A 195 -43.25 -42.75 37.64
C MET A 195 -43.24 -42.37 36.16
N GLY A 196 -44.14 -42.93 35.34
CA GLY A 196 -44.25 -42.68 33.91
C GLY A 196 -43.36 -43.55 33.02
N LEU A 197 -42.79 -44.62 33.60
CA LEU A 197 -42.04 -45.64 32.86
C LEU A 197 -43.00 -46.72 32.34
N THR A 198 -43.19 -46.75 31.02
CA THR A 198 -43.91 -47.86 30.38
C THR A 198 -42.93 -49.01 30.18
N ILE A 199 -43.18 -50.11 30.88
CA ILE A 199 -42.37 -51.31 30.77
C ILE A 199 -43.03 -52.22 29.74
N PRO A 200 -42.36 -52.55 28.63
CA PRO A 200 -42.89 -53.49 27.65
C PRO A 200 -43.15 -54.91 28.31
N ALA A 201 -44.22 -55.54 27.89
CA ALA A 201 -44.65 -56.84 28.50
C ALA A 201 -43.67 -58.01 28.26
N ASP A 202 -42.77 -57.90 27.33
CA ASP A 202 -41.73 -58.86 26.95
C ASP A 202 -40.41 -58.65 27.72
N VAL A 203 -40.33 -57.66 28.62
CA VAL A 203 -39.14 -57.38 29.44
C VAL A 203 -39.01 -58.52 30.50
N THR A 204 -38.05 -59.38 30.28
CA THR A 204 -37.73 -60.50 31.20
C THR A 204 -36.69 -60.12 32.26
N ASP A 205 -35.80 -59.13 31.95
CA ASP A 205 -34.81 -58.58 32.88
C ASP A 205 -35.09 -57.08 33.11
N PHE A 206 -35.97 -56.82 34.06
CA PHE A 206 -36.37 -55.45 34.40
C PHE A 206 -35.20 -54.54 34.85
N PRO A 207 -34.26 -55.02 35.72
CA PRO A 207 -33.11 -54.20 36.10
C PRO A 207 -32.22 -53.78 34.91
N ALA A 208 -31.91 -54.73 34.03
CA ALA A 208 -31.12 -54.49 32.85
C ALA A 208 -31.83 -53.47 31.89
N TYR A 209 -33.16 -53.59 31.76
CA TYR A 209 -33.99 -52.67 30.99
C TYR A 209 -33.91 -51.27 31.55
N ILE A 210 -34.08 -51.07 32.87
CA ILE A 210 -34.00 -49.73 33.49
C ILE A 210 -32.58 -49.15 33.36
N GLN A 211 -31.53 -49.94 33.59
CA GLN A 211 -30.15 -49.47 33.41
C GLN A 211 -29.88 -48.98 31.99
N ARG A 212 -30.36 -49.73 30.98
CA ARG A 212 -30.25 -49.34 29.59
C ARG A 212 -31.01 -48.03 29.30
N MET A 213 -32.27 -47.94 29.74
CA MET A 213 -33.08 -46.71 29.55
C MET A 213 -32.44 -45.49 30.20
N VAL A 214 -31.88 -45.64 31.41
CA VAL A 214 -31.17 -44.55 32.07
C VAL A 214 -29.93 -44.12 31.27
N ALA A 215 -29.13 -45.09 30.79
CA ALA A 215 -27.95 -44.83 29.99
C ALA A 215 -28.31 -44.15 28.65
N GLU A 216 -29.34 -44.64 27.95
CA GLU A 216 -29.86 -44.04 26.72
C GLU A 216 -30.39 -42.63 26.95
N GLY A 217 -31.18 -42.43 28.01
CA GLY A 217 -31.70 -41.13 28.41
C GLY A 217 -30.58 -40.11 28.74
N GLN A 218 -29.58 -40.54 29.52
CA GLN A 218 -28.43 -39.69 29.84
C GLN A 218 -27.63 -39.34 28.58
N ALA A 219 -27.47 -40.29 27.64
CA ALA A 219 -26.81 -40.03 26.37
C ALA A 219 -27.58 -38.99 25.51
N MET A 220 -28.92 -39.11 25.43
CA MET A 220 -29.78 -38.14 24.72
C MET A 220 -29.74 -36.76 25.37
N LEU A 221 -29.79 -36.65 26.69
CA LEU A 221 -29.68 -35.38 27.39
C LEU A 221 -28.32 -34.70 27.10
N LYS A 222 -27.26 -35.50 27.18
CA LYS A 222 -25.92 -35.01 26.87
C LYS A 222 -25.83 -34.54 25.43
N GLN A 223 -26.38 -35.29 24.47
CA GLN A 223 -26.39 -34.87 23.05
C GLN A 223 -27.13 -33.53 22.85
N TYR A 224 -28.26 -33.33 23.52
CA TYR A 224 -29.00 -32.08 23.48
C TYR A 224 -28.19 -30.93 24.10
N GLU A 225 -27.54 -31.14 25.25
CA GLU A 225 -26.69 -30.14 25.92
C GLU A 225 -25.46 -29.79 25.09
N ASP A 226 -24.84 -30.75 24.42
CA ASP A 226 -23.72 -30.55 23.52
C ASP A 226 -24.18 -29.76 22.29
N GLY A 227 -25.34 -30.07 21.71
CA GLY A 227 -25.95 -29.30 20.62
C GLY A 227 -26.27 -27.85 21.00
N LEU A 228 -26.72 -27.59 22.22
CA LEU A 228 -26.88 -26.20 22.73
C LEU A 228 -25.56 -25.43 22.77
N LYS A 229 -24.48 -26.08 23.24
CA LYS A 229 -23.16 -25.45 23.30
C LYS A 229 -22.63 -25.17 21.91
N GLU A 230 -22.80 -26.10 20.97
CA GLU A 230 -22.42 -25.90 19.57
C GLU A 230 -23.20 -24.74 18.94
N LEU A 231 -24.49 -24.64 19.20
CA LEU A 231 -25.33 -23.54 18.73
C LEU A 231 -24.86 -22.16 19.28
N GLU A 232 -24.57 -22.11 20.58
CA GLU A 232 -24.04 -20.87 21.20
C GLU A 232 -22.64 -20.49 20.67
N ALA A 233 -21.77 -21.47 20.47
CA ALA A 233 -20.48 -21.25 19.84
C ALA A 233 -20.63 -20.73 18.40
N GLY A 234 -21.50 -21.35 17.61
CA GLY A 234 -21.79 -20.91 16.24
C GLY A 234 -22.38 -19.49 16.18
N LYS A 235 -23.26 -19.12 17.12
CA LYS A 235 -23.77 -17.73 17.24
C LYS A 235 -22.64 -16.75 17.53
N ALA A 236 -21.70 -17.11 18.41
CA ALA A 236 -20.55 -16.26 18.73
C ALA A 236 -19.60 -16.11 17.53
N GLU A 237 -19.34 -17.17 16.78
CA GLU A 237 -18.55 -17.12 15.55
C GLU A 237 -19.23 -16.26 14.48
N LEU A 238 -20.55 -16.36 14.33
CA LEU A 238 -21.32 -15.54 13.41
C LEU A 238 -21.18 -14.04 13.75
N ALA A 239 -21.33 -13.69 15.04
CA ALA A 239 -21.18 -12.30 15.50
C ALA A 239 -19.76 -11.77 15.27
N ALA A 240 -18.73 -12.60 15.46
CA ALA A 240 -17.34 -12.24 15.16
C ALA A 240 -17.13 -12.04 13.66
N GLY A 241 -17.71 -12.89 12.81
CA GLY A 241 -17.68 -12.76 11.36
C GLY A 241 -18.36 -11.47 10.87
N GLU A 242 -19.49 -11.08 11.46
CA GLU A 242 -20.18 -9.81 11.17
C GLU A 242 -19.30 -8.60 11.48
N GLN A 243 -18.59 -8.63 12.61
CA GLN A 243 -17.64 -7.57 12.98
C GLN A 243 -16.46 -7.49 12.01
N GLN A 244 -15.90 -8.63 11.61
CA GLN A 244 -14.81 -8.67 10.63
C GLN A 244 -15.26 -8.12 9.27
N LEU A 245 -16.47 -8.45 8.84
CA LEU A 245 -17.02 -7.96 7.59
C LEU A 245 -17.24 -6.43 7.61
N ALA A 246 -17.76 -5.89 8.72
CA ALA A 246 -17.92 -4.46 8.91
C ALA A 246 -16.58 -3.70 8.91
N GLU A 247 -15.53 -4.31 9.45
CA GLU A 247 -14.19 -3.71 9.40
C GLU A 247 -13.58 -3.79 8.00
N ALA A 248 -13.76 -4.91 7.28
CA ALA A 248 -13.34 -5.04 5.88
C ALA A 248 -14.03 -4.00 4.97
N GLU A 249 -15.31 -3.72 5.18
CA GLU A 249 -16.05 -2.67 4.44
C GLU A 249 -15.43 -1.29 4.65
N LYS A 250 -15.06 -0.95 5.88
CA LYS A 250 -14.36 0.31 6.17
C LYS A 250 -12.99 0.40 5.50
N GLN A 251 -12.24 -0.71 5.51
CA GLN A 251 -10.92 -0.77 4.85
C GLN A 251 -11.05 -0.61 3.34
N LEU A 252 -12.06 -1.22 2.72
CA LEU A 252 -12.35 -1.04 1.29
C LEU A 252 -12.70 0.41 0.96
N ALA A 253 -13.57 1.04 1.75
CA ALA A 253 -13.94 2.45 1.56
C ALA A 253 -12.72 3.39 1.74
N GLN A 254 -11.80 3.09 2.67
CA GLN A 254 -10.56 3.85 2.80
C GLN A 254 -9.64 3.62 1.60
N GLY A 255 -9.49 2.38 1.13
CA GLY A 255 -8.70 2.05 -0.06
C GLY A 255 -9.20 2.75 -1.34
N GLU A 256 -10.52 2.88 -1.52
CA GLU A 256 -11.11 3.66 -2.62
C GLU A 256 -10.71 5.14 -2.54
N LYS A 257 -10.74 5.72 -1.35
CA LYS A 257 -10.36 7.11 -1.13
C LYS A 257 -8.87 7.32 -1.42
N ASP A 258 -8.02 6.43 -0.93
CA ASP A 258 -6.58 6.50 -1.14
C ASP A 258 -6.24 6.39 -2.65
N LEU A 259 -6.93 5.51 -3.38
CA LEU A 259 -6.80 5.40 -4.84
C LEU A 259 -7.27 6.66 -5.57
N ALA A 260 -8.36 7.29 -5.14
CA ALA A 260 -8.83 8.53 -5.74
C ALA A 260 -7.83 9.68 -5.51
N GLU A 261 -7.23 9.77 -4.32
CA GLU A 261 -6.17 10.72 -3.99
C GLU A 261 -4.89 10.43 -4.81
N GLY A 262 -4.48 9.17 -4.91
CA GLY A 262 -3.36 8.73 -5.73
C GLY A 262 -3.53 9.08 -7.21
N LYS A 263 -4.71 8.87 -7.78
CA LYS A 263 -5.04 9.26 -9.15
C LYS A 263 -4.87 10.77 -9.37
N LYS A 264 -5.36 11.58 -8.44
CA LYS A 264 -5.23 13.04 -8.51
C LYS A 264 -3.76 13.48 -8.41
N ALA A 265 -2.97 12.82 -7.57
CA ALA A 265 -1.53 13.09 -7.49
C ALA A 265 -0.80 12.76 -8.81
N LEU A 266 -1.17 11.66 -9.49
CA LEU A 266 -0.65 11.30 -10.80
C LEU A 266 -1.00 12.35 -11.87
N GLU A 267 -2.25 12.80 -11.92
CA GLU A 267 -2.70 13.87 -12.85
C GLU A 267 -1.93 15.18 -12.60
N ASN A 268 -1.65 15.55 -11.37
CA ASN A 268 -0.82 16.71 -11.04
C ASN A 268 0.63 16.50 -11.50
N GLY A 269 1.22 15.35 -11.24
CA GLY A 269 2.57 15.00 -11.69
C GLY A 269 2.72 15.03 -13.22
N GLU A 270 1.71 14.57 -13.96
CA GLU A 270 1.68 14.71 -15.44
C GLU A 270 1.72 16.18 -15.88
N ASN A 271 0.91 17.03 -15.23
CA ASN A 271 0.88 18.47 -15.55
C ASN A 271 2.23 19.15 -15.25
N GLU A 272 2.85 18.83 -14.12
CA GLU A 272 4.18 19.33 -13.75
C GLU A 272 5.26 18.87 -14.74
N LEU A 273 5.23 17.62 -15.18
CA LEU A 273 6.15 17.13 -16.22
C LEU A 273 5.92 17.79 -17.56
N ALA A 274 4.67 18.04 -17.94
CA ALA A 274 4.36 18.77 -19.18
C ALA A 274 4.89 20.21 -19.13
N ALA A 275 4.77 20.88 -17.99
CA ALA A 275 5.36 22.22 -17.77
C ALA A 275 6.89 22.19 -17.83
N GLY A 276 7.54 21.26 -17.16
CA GLY A 276 8.99 21.07 -17.20
C GLY A 276 9.52 20.72 -18.59
N ALA A 277 8.79 19.94 -19.37
CA ALA A 277 9.14 19.65 -20.76
C ALA A 277 9.12 20.94 -21.62
N LYS A 278 8.16 21.82 -21.39
CA LYS A 278 8.07 23.11 -22.07
C LYS A 278 9.23 24.02 -21.69
N GLU A 279 9.53 24.13 -20.40
CA GLU A 279 10.66 24.92 -19.90
C GLU A 279 11.99 24.44 -20.50
N LEU A 280 12.19 23.13 -20.61
CA LEU A 280 13.37 22.57 -21.27
C LEU A 280 13.43 22.88 -22.75
N ALA A 281 12.32 22.88 -23.47
CA ALA A 281 12.26 23.25 -24.87
C ALA A 281 12.60 24.74 -25.06
N ASP A 282 12.07 25.62 -24.22
CA ASP A 282 12.37 27.06 -24.23
C ASP A 282 13.84 27.31 -23.88
N GLY A 283 14.40 26.62 -22.90
CA GLY A 283 15.83 26.66 -22.55
C GLY A 283 16.76 26.20 -23.68
N ALA A 284 16.39 25.13 -24.36
CA ALA A 284 17.13 24.65 -25.52
C ALA A 284 17.14 25.70 -26.66
N ALA A 285 16.00 26.36 -26.90
CA ALA A 285 15.91 27.43 -27.90
C ALA A 285 16.77 28.63 -27.53
N GLN A 286 16.79 29.04 -26.27
CA GLN A 286 17.64 30.12 -25.77
C GLN A 286 19.14 29.80 -25.90
N LEU A 287 19.53 28.56 -25.59
CA LEU A 287 20.91 28.10 -25.77
C LEU A 287 21.33 28.09 -27.25
N ALA A 288 20.44 27.67 -28.14
CA ALA A 288 20.70 27.73 -29.58
C ALA A 288 20.88 29.17 -30.07
N ALA A 289 20.07 30.10 -29.60
CA ALA A 289 20.21 31.53 -29.93
C ALA A 289 21.54 32.11 -29.38
N GLY A 290 21.83 31.87 -28.08
CA GLY A 290 23.09 32.31 -27.47
C GLY A 290 24.35 31.74 -28.15
N LYS A 291 24.28 30.49 -28.62
CA LYS A 291 25.35 29.89 -29.41
C LYS A 291 25.56 30.64 -30.74
N ASN A 292 24.47 30.94 -31.46
CA ASN A 292 24.53 31.66 -32.73
C ASN A 292 25.10 33.08 -32.54
N ASP A 293 24.72 33.76 -31.44
CA ASP A 293 25.23 35.09 -31.11
C ASP A 293 26.74 35.07 -30.85
N LEU A 294 27.25 34.05 -30.12
CA LEU A 294 28.69 33.86 -29.89
C LEU A 294 29.46 33.55 -31.20
N GLU A 295 28.89 32.69 -32.05
CA GLU A 295 29.47 32.36 -33.36
C GLU A 295 29.51 33.61 -34.28
N ALA A 296 28.48 34.45 -34.25
CA ALA A 296 28.47 35.73 -34.99
C ALA A 296 29.53 36.70 -34.48
N PHE A 297 29.75 36.71 -33.16
CA PHE A 297 30.79 37.55 -32.56
C PHE A 297 32.22 37.07 -32.87
N GLU A 298 32.44 35.76 -33.03
CA GLU A 298 33.73 35.20 -33.44
C GLU A 298 34.08 35.46 -34.91
N ASN A 299 33.04 35.63 -35.74
CA ASN A 299 33.21 35.78 -37.21
C ASN A 299 33.15 37.26 -37.71
N GLY A 300 32.75 38.20 -36.86
CA GLY A 300 32.67 39.65 -37.15
C GLY A 300 33.88 40.40 -36.63
#